data_0c858a6f6bdf69c1ec63bd3893a1e655
#
_entry.id   0c858a6f6bdf69c1ec63bd3893a1e655
#
_cell.length_a   1.000
_cell.length_b   1.000
_cell.length_c   1.000
_cell.angle_alpha   90.00
_cell.angle_beta   90.00
_cell.angle_gamma   90.00
#
_symmetry.space_group_name_H-M   'P 1'
#
loop_
_entity.id
_entity.type
_entity.pdbx_description
1 polymer ?
#
loop_
_entity_poly.entity_id
_entity_poly.type
_entity_poly.pdbx_seq_one_letter_code
_entity_poly.pdbx_strand_id
1 'polypeptide(L)'
;MKKTLIITAAAALTACSNVPAPQLQSMQSYQVEWIGERPLIDSSMLTLTLLDSNRASGMAGCNTWTAEYQLKDDHFSLDSIATTRKLCAPALMEQEQRFLAALADVQRWEFAEHQQLLLWPAQGAPIKLWPTEQSDQH
;
A
#
# COMPACT_ATOMS: atom_id res chain seq x y z
N MET A 1 -31.27 -33.77 -57.59
CA MET A 1 -29.99 -33.17 -57.14
C MET A 1 -30.25 -32.35 -55.84
N LYS A 2 -29.99 -32.95 -54.68
CA LYS A 2 -30.17 -32.26 -53.40
C LYS A 2 -28.88 -31.63 -53.01
N LYS A 3 -28.80 -30.30 -52.97
CA LYS A 3 -27.64 -29.55 -52.49
C LYS A 3 -27.74 -29.44 -50.95
N THR A 4 -26.88 -30.16 -50.27
CA THR A 4 -26.76 -30.09 -48.81
C THR A 4 -25.90 -28.88 -48.45
N LEU A 5 -26.51 -27.90 -47.79
CA LEU A 5 -25.80 -26.71 -47.27
C LEU A 5 -25.24 -27.04 -45.88
N ILE A 6 -23.92 -27.13 -45.74
CA ILE A 6 -23.25 -27.34 -44.50
C ILE A 6 -23.01 -25.95 -43.86
N ILE A 7 -23.71 -25.65 -42.80
CA ILE A 7 -23.48 -24.43 -41.99
C ILE A 7 -22.46 -24.78 -40.92
N THR A 8 -21.24 -24.32 -41.10
CA THR A 8 -20.18 -24.38 -40.07
C THR A 8 -20.41 -23.25 -39.06
N ALA A 9 -20.89 -23.59 -37.87
CA ALA A 9 -20.97 -22.67 -36.75
C ALA A 9 -19.56 -22.47 -36.15
N ALA A 10 -18.99 -21.27 -36.30
CA ALA A 10 -17.76 -20.87 -35.66
C ALA A 10 -18.09 -20.49 -34.21
N ALA A 11 -17.69 -21.33 -33.22
CA ALA A 11 -17.77 -21.02 -31.83
C ALA A 11 -16.66 -20.04 -31.48
N ALA A 12 -17.02 -18.78 -31.20
CA ALA A 12 -16.10 -17.77 -30.66
C ALA A 12 -15.84 -18.07 -29.17
N LEU A 13 -14.65 -18.58 -28.86
CA LEU A 13 -14.15 -18.73 -27.50
C LEU A 13 -13.76 -17.36 -26.99
N THR A 14 -14.65 -16.72 -26.23
CA THR A 14 -14.31 -15.55 -25.43
C THR A 14 -13.48 -16.01 -24.24
N ALA A 15 -12.16 -15.94 -24.33
CA ALA A 15 -11.26 -16.12 -23.21
C ALA A 15 -11.40 -14.90 -22.29
N CYS A 16 -12.15 -15.04 -21.20
CA CYS A 16 -12.11 -14.11 -20.09
C CYS A 16 -10.74 -14.25 -19.42
N SER A 17 -9.84 -13.32 -19.70
CA SER A 17 -8.57 -13.21 -18.97
C SER A 17 -8.88 -12.77 -17.54
N ASN A 18 -8.94 -13.70 -16.59
CA ASN A 18 -8.96 -13.41 -15.18
C ASN A 18 -7.59 -12.86 -14.78
N VAL A 19 -7.42 -11.54 -14.87
CA VAL A 19 -6.28 -10.85 -14.25
C VAL A 19 -6.57 -10.83 -12.74
N PRO A 20 -5.74 -11.47 -11.89
CA PRO A 20 -5.97 -11.44 -10.46
C PRO A 20 -5.91 -9.99 -9.96
N ALA A 21 -6.82 -9.64 -9.03
CA ALA A 21 -6.79 -8.33 -8.38
C ALA A 21 -5.44 -8.11 -7.68
N PRO A 22 -4.89 -6.87 -7.72
CA PRO A 22 -3.65 -6.58 -7.02
C PRO A 22 -3.80 -6.85 -5.52
N GLN A 23 -2.80 -7.50 -4.93
CA GLN A 23 -2.79 -7.88 -3.52
C GLN A 23 -1.63 -7.18 -2.82
N LEU A 24 -1.82 -6.84 -1.54
CA LEU A 24 -0.71 -6.46 -0.68
C LEU A 24 0.22 -7.67 -0.49
N GLN A 25 1.49 -7.49 -0.79
CA GLN A 25 2.49 -8.56 -0.74
C GLN A 25 3.49 -8.30 0.37
N SER A 26 3.95 -9.37 1.02
CA SER A 26 5.09 -9.28 1.92
C SER A 26 6.36 -8.92 1.14
N MET A 27 7.30 -8.31 1.82
CA MET A 27 8.57 -7.80 1.29
C MET A 27 8.44 -6.66 0.27
N GLN A 28 7.24 -6.12 0.08
CA GLN A 28 7.03 -4.93 -0.74
C GLN A 28 7.19 -3.68 0.12
N SER A 29 7.97 -2.74 -0.38
CA SER A 29 8.18 -1.42 0.23
C SER A 29 7.39 -0.34 -0.50
N TYR A 30 6.89 0.61 0.25
CA TYR A 30 6.13 1.75 -0.25
C TYR A 30 6.71 3.05 0.34
N GLN A 31 6.76 4.08 -0.48
CA GLN A 31 7.10 5.43 -0.05
C GLN A 31 5.83 6.26 0.12
N VAL A 32 5.72 6.94 1.24
CA VAL A 32 4.58 7.83 1.54
C VAL A 32 4.73 9.12 0.73
N GLU A 33 3.63 9.59 0.17
CA GLU A 33 3.52 10.86 -0.55
C GLU A 33 2.64 11.87 0.19
N TRP A 34 1.52 11.39 0.75
CA TRP A 34 0.54 12.19 1.48
C TRP A 34 0.11 11.52 2.78
N ILE A 35 -0.05 12.32 3.81
CA ILE A 35 -0.66 11.91 5.09
C ILE A 35 -1.98 12.64 5.22
N GLY A 36 -3.08 11.93 4.94
CA GLY A 36 -4.39 12.56 4.86
C GLY A 36 -4.45 13.63 3.78
N GLU A 37 -4.75 14.85 4.15
CA GLU A 37 -4.86 15.99 3.21
C GLU A 37 -3.57 16.81 3.05
N ARG A 38 -2.47 16.37 3.65
CA ARG A 38 -1.20 17.14 3.67
C ARG A 38 -0.07 16.36 3.00
N PRO A 39 0.64 16.99 2.05
CA PRO A 39 1.85 16.43 1.46
C PRO A 39 2.97 16.35 2.50
N LEU A 40 4.01 15.59 2.18
CA LEU A 40 5.22 15.54 2.99
C LEU A 40 6.03 16.83 2.86
N ILE A 41 6.83 17.11 3.89
CA ILE A 41 7.88 18.11 3.84
C ILE A 41 8.95 17.64 2.84
N ASP A 42 9.46 18.57 2.02
CA ASP A 42 10.50 18.28 1.05
C ASP A 42 11.71 17.58 1.69
N SER A 43 12.24 16.60 0.98
CA SER A 43 13.39 15.79 1.40
C SER A 43 13.15 14.92 2.65
N SER A 44 11.92 14.83 3.15
CA SER A 44 11.61 13.86 4.19
C SER A 44 11.31 12.49 3.58
N MET A 45 11.72 11.43 4.27
CA MET A 45 11.51 10.06 3.81
C MET A 45 10.64 9.32 4.83
N LEU A 46 9.44 8.95 4.40
CA LEU A 46 8.52 8.11 5.16
C LEU A 46 8.23 6.87 4.33
N THR A 47 8.40 5.71 4.93
CA THR A 47 8.24 4.43 4.23
C THR A 47 7.43 3.44 5.04
N LEU A 48 6.86 2.48 4.34
CA LEU A 48 6.21 1.31 4.91
C LEU A 48 6.68 0.08 4.13
N THR A 49 7.21 -0.90 4.84
CA THR A 49 7.55 -2.22 4.29
C THR A 49 6.77 -3.28 5.05
N LEU A 50 6.02 -4.09 4.33
CA LEU A 50 5.40 -5.28 4.90
C LEU A 50 6.43 -6.40 4.91
N LEU A 51 6.72 -6.89 6.10
CA LEU A 51 7.66 -8.00 6.33
C LEU A 51 6.90 -9.31 6.52
N ASP A 52 7.61 -10.42 6.48
CA ASP A 52 7.06 -11.71 6.85
C ASP A 52 6.60 -11.74 8.31
N SER A 53 5.81 -12.74 8.67
CA SER A 53 5.29 -12.92 10.04
C SER A 53 4.44 -11.76 10.56
N ASN A 54 3.68 -11.11 9.67
CA ASN A 54 2.75 -10.02 9.99
C ASN A 54 3.43 -8.81 10.67
N ARG A 55 4.65 -8.53 10.31
CA ARG A 55 5.39 -7.37 10.80
C ARG A 55 5.50 -6.29 9.72
N ALA A 56 5.47 -5.05 10.15
CA ALA A 56 5.70 -3.89 9.31
C ALA A 56 6.80 -3.01 9.91
N SER A 57 7.51 -2.31 9.06
CA SER A 57 8.54 -1.36 9.49
C SER A 57 8.72 -0.25 8.47
N GLY A 58 9.42 0.80 8.84
CA GLY A 58 9.78 1.87 7.93
C GLY A 58 10.47 3.04 8.58
N MET A 59 10.62 4.09 7.79
CA MET A 59 11.09 5.40 8.22
C MET A 59 9.89 6.30 8.50
N ALA A 60 9.97 7.09 9.56
CA ALA A 60 8.95 8.06 9.92
C ALA A 60 9.40 9.51 9.70
N GLY A 61 10.45 9.71 8.96
CA GLY A 61 11.10 11.01 8.73
C GLY A 61 12.36 11.18 9.59
N CYS A 62 12.22 11.20 10.89
CA CYS A 62 13.32 11.25 11.85
C CYS A 62 13.68 9.87 12.39
N ASN A 63 12.68 9.15 12.86
CA ASN A 63 12.85 7.85 13.51
C ASN A 63 12.46 6.69 12.60
N THR A 64 12.97 5.50 12.93
CA THR A 64 12.44 4.25 12.39
C THR A 64 11.27 3.77 13.24
N TRP A 65 10.33 3.09 12.61
CA TRP A 65 9.18 2.52 13.29
C TRP A 65 9.00 1.04 12.94
N THR A 66 8.38 0.30 13.82
CA THR A 66 7.96 -1.09 13.63
C THR A 66 6.55 -1.28 14.18
N ALA A 67 5.83 -2.23 13.62
CA ALA A 67 4.49 -2.60 14.09
C ALA A 67 4.19 -4.06 13.76
N GLU A 68 3.10 -4.57 14.31
CA GLU A 68 2.42 -5.77 13.84
C GLU A 68 1.26 -5.35 12.95
N TYR A 69 0.97 -6.07 11.87
CA TYR A 69 -0.17 -5.78 11.03
C TYR A 69 -1.14 -6.97 10.97
N GLN A 70 -2.41 -6.66 10.77
CA GLN A 70 -3.45 -7.61 10.44
C GLN A 70 -3.97 -7.31 9.05
N LEU A 71 -4.06 -8.34 8.23
CA LEU A 71 -4.55 -8.23 6.85
C LEU A 71 -5.58 -9.35 6.62
N LYS A 72 -6.80 -8.95 6.31
CA LYS A 72 -7.87 -9.86 5.94
C LYS A 72 -8.76 -9.18 4.92
N ASP A 73 -8.76 -9.69 3.68
CA ASP A 73 -9.46 -9.07 2.55
C ASP A 73 -9.00 -7.61 2.36
N ASP A 74 -9.91 -6.64 2.42
CA ASP A 74 -9.62 -5.20 2.36
C ASP A 74 -9.35 -4.57 3.74
N HIS A 75 -9.50 -5.34 4.81
CA HIS A 75 -9.19 -4.87 6.16
C HIS A 75 -7.69 -4.92 6.42
N PHE A 76 -7.14 -3.80 6.87
CA PHE A 76 -5.75 -3.65 7.22
C PHE A 76 -5.61 -2.77 8.46
N SER A 77 -4.90 -3.24 9.46
CA SER A 77 -4.63 -2.47 10.67
C SER A 77 -3.19 -2.68 11.14
N LEU A 78 -2.69 -1.71 11.89
CA LEU A 78 -1.35 -1.71 12.49
C LEU A 78 -1.48 -1.58 14.00
N ASP A 79 -0.86 -2.51 14.71
CA ASP A 79 -0.86 -2.56 16.16
C ASP A 79 0.57 -2.50 16.71
N SER A 80 0.70 -2.16 18.00
CA SER A 80 1.98 -2.17 18.72
C SER A 80 3.07 -1.33 18.03
N ILE A 81 2.70 -0.14 17.55
CA ILE A 81 3.64 0.76 16.86
C ILE A 81 4.71 1.22 17.86
N ALA A 82 5.96 0.93 17.55
CA ALA A 82 7.13 1.34 18.32
C ALA A 82 8.09 2.15 17.44
N THR A 83 8.78 3.10 18.03
CA THR A 83 9.74 3.97 17.33
C THR A 83 11.03 4.12 18.09
N THR A 84 12.11 4.44 17.38
CA THR A 84 13.31 5.01 17.98
C THR A 84 13.02 6.42 18.48
N ARG A 85 13.91 7.02 19.28
CA ARG A 85 13.68 8.30 19.96
C ARG A 85 14.79 9.31 19.68
N LYS A 86 15.09 9.52 18.42
CA LYS A 86 15.94 10.63 18.00
C LYS A 86 15.14 11.93 18.02
N LEU A 87 15.83 13.05 18.22
CA LEU A 87 15.27 14.39 18.12
C LEU A 87 15.78 15.03 16.83
N CYS A 88 14.86 15.45 15.97
CA CYS A 88 15.13 16.18 14.74
C CYS A 88 14.50 17.58 14.83
N ALA A 89 14.56 18.35 13.74
CA ALA A 89 13.91 19.65 13.66
C ALA A 89 12.42 19.57 13.99
N PRO A 90 11.83 20.59 14.65
CA PRO A 90 10.44 20.55 15.11
C PRO A 90 9.42 20.21 14.04
N ALA A 91 9.60 20.70 12.80
CA ALA A 91 8.71 20.41 11.69
C ALA A 91 8.72 18.92 11.30
N LEU A 92 9.89 18.27 11.33
CA LEU A 92 10.00 16.82 11.09
C LEU A 92 9.36 16.01 12.22
N MET A 93 9.52 16.44 13.47
CA MET A 93 8.90 15.78 14.61
C MET A 93 7.36 15.89 14.57
N GLU A 94 6.82 17.04 14.16
CA GLU A 94 5.37 17.21 13.96
C GLU A 94 4.85 16.28 12.84
N GLN A 95 5.55 16.21 11.71
CA GLN A 95 5.18 15.32 10.62
C GLN A 95 5.24 13.84 11.04
N GLU A 96 6.27 13.44 11.77
CA GLU A 96 6.42 12.09 12.30
C GLU A 96 5.24 11.71 13.20
N GLN A 97 4.88 12.59 14.15
CA GLN A 97 3.74 12.34 15.04
C GLN A 97 2.43 12.20 14.27
N ARG A 98 2.22 13.05 13.26
CA ARG A 98 1.04 12.98 12.39
C ARG A 98 1.00 11.68 11.59
N PHE A 99 2.15 11.23 11.08
CA PHE A 99 2.26 9.96 10.34
C PHE A 99 1.97 8.76 11.24
N LEU A 100 2.59 8.68 12.41
CA LEU A 100 2.39 7.57 13.34
C LEU A 100 0.94 7.51 13.85
N ALA A 101 0.32 8.65 14.10
CA ALA A 101 -1.10 8.71 14.46
C ALA A 101 -1.98 8.23 13.31
N ALA A 102 -1.68 8.63 12.07
CA ALA A 102 -2.41 8.17 10.89
C ALA A 102 -2.26 6.66 10.67
N LEU A 103 -1.06 6.10 10.88
CA LEU A 103 -0.83 4.65 10.82
C LEU A 103 -1.67 3.88 11.84
N ALA A 104 -1.77 4.40 13.07
CA ALA A 104 -2.55 3.77 14.13
C ALA A 104 -4.07 3.77 13.85
N ASP A 105 -4.53 4.69 13.01
CA ASP A 105 -5.94 4.85 12.64
C ASP A 105 -6.35 4.06 11.40
N VAL A 106 -5.42 3.42 10.70
CA VAL A 106 -5.71 2.67 9.47
C VAL A 106 -6.62 1.48 9.76
N GLN A 107 -7.66 1.32 8.96
CA GLN A 107 -8.60 0.21 9.05
C GLN A 107 -8.80 -0.55 7.74
N ARG A 108 -8.47 0.05 6.60
CA ARG A 108 -8.71 -0.51 5.29
C ARG A 108 -7.62 -0.09 4.30
N TRP A 109 -7.40 -0.95 3.31
CA TRP A 109 -6.50 -0.65 2.20
C TRP A 109 -7.18 -0.86 0.86
N GLU A 110 -6.68 -0.18 -0.16
CA GLU A 110 -7.00 -0.44 -1.56
C GLU A 110 -5.88 0.07 -2.47
N PHE A 111 -5.82 -0.44 -3.69
CA PHE A 111 -5.01 0.17 -4.74
C PHE A 111 -5.86 1.10 -5.60
N ALA A 112 -5.39 2.33 -5.78
CA ALA A 112 -5.87 3.25 -6.78
C ALA A 112 -5.19 3.00 -8.13
N GLU A 113 -5.38 3.90 -9.08
CA GLU A 113 -4.71 3.83 -10.38
C GLU A 113 -3.19 3.79 -10.23
N HIS A 114 -2.51 3.15 -11.20
CA HIS A 114 -1.05 3.02 -11.25
C HIS A 114 -0.42 2.37 -10.01
N GLN A 115 -1.16 1.49 -9.32
CA GLN A 115 -0.73 0.76 -8.11
C GLN A 115 -0.44 1.67 -6.90
N GLN A 116 -0.97 2.88 -6.86
CA GLN A 116 -0.90 3.70 -5.66
C GLN A 116 -1.65 3.01 -4.52
N LEU A 117 -0.97 2.78 -3.40
CA LEU A 117 -1.58 2.22 -2.20
C LEU A 117 -2.26 3.33 -1.39
N LEU A 118 -3.52 3.11 -1.06
CA LEU A 118 -4.29 3.97 -0.17
C LEU A 118 -4.57 3.22 1.13
N LEU A 119 -4.16 3.80 2.26
CA LEU A 119 -4.47 3.30 3.60
C LEU A 119 -5.48 4.23 4.24
N TRP A 120 -6.68 3.71 4.45
CA TRP A 120 -7.83 4.49 4.90
C TRP A 120 -8.03 4.40 6.41
N PRO A 121 -8.18 5.53 7.11
CA PRO A 121 -8.67 5.56 8.48
C PRO A 121 -10.17 5.29 8.52
N ALA A 122 -10.74 5.17 9.74
CA ALA A 122 -12.19 5.09 9.91
C ALA A 122 -12.90 6.33 9.33
N GLN A 123 -12.29 7.50 9.46
CA GLN A 123 -12.81 8.77 8.97
C GLN A 123 -11.67 9.65 8.45
N GLY A 124 -11.93 10.36 7.37
CA GLY A 124 -10.97 11.31 6.79
C GLY A 124 -10.26 10.77 5.55
N ALA A 125 -9.22 11.46 5.12
CA ALA A 125 -8.47 11.15 3.92
C ALA A 125 -7.37 10.09 4.19
N PRO A 126 -7.01 9.28 3.19
CA PRO A 126 -6.06 8.19 3.37
C PRO A 126 -4.61 8.66 3.44
N ILE A 127 -3.73 7.79 3.91
CA ILE A 127 -2.31 7.87 3.60
C ILE A 127 -2.14 7.37 2.16
N LYS A 128 -1.42 8.12 1.33
CA LYS A 128 -1.13 7.76 -0.07
C LYS A 128 0.33 7.36 -0.19
N LEU A 129 0.55 6.18 -0.77
CA LEU A 129 1.89 5.60 -0.90
C LEU A 129 2.10 5.07 -2.32
N TRP A 130 3.35 5.08 -2.76
CA TRP A 130 3.77 4.49 -4.02
C TRP A 130 4.70 3.30 -3.78
N PRO A 131 4.57 2.21 -4.56
CA PRO A 131 5.52 1.12 -4.47
C PRO A 131 6.91 1.64 -4.84
N THR A 132 7.90 1.28 -4.06
CA THR A 132 9.31 1.50 -4.44
C THR A 132 9.75 0.35 -5.33
N GLU A 133 10.54 0.66 -6.36
CA GLU A 133 11.17 -0.39 -7.14
C GLU A 133 12.07 -1.22 -6.22
N GLN A 134 11.84 -2.53 -6.23
CA GLN A 134 12.78 -3.44 -5.63
C GLN A 134 14.03 -3.37 -6.50
N SER A 135 15.09 -2.77 -5.98
CA SER A 135 16.39 -2.90 -6.62
C SER A 135 16.74 -4.39 -6.59
N ASP A 136 16.60 -5.04 -7.75
CA ASP A 136 17.15 -6.37 -7.98
C ASP A 136 18.65 -6.31 -7.73
N GLN A 137 19.04 -6.62 -6.51
CA GLN A 137 20.44 -6.84 -6.17
C GLN A 137 20.79 -8.22 -6.69
N HIS A 138 21.38 -8.22 -7.87
CA HIS A 138 22.13 -9.36 -8.37
C HIS A 138 23.45 -9.50 -7.62
#